data_ee6d7ffbeee8c656783df996f10e6564
#
_entry.id   ee6d7ffbeee8c656783df996f10e6564
#
_cell.length_a   1.000
_cell.length_b   1.000
_cell.length_c   1.000
_cell.angle_alpha   90.00
_cell.angle_beta   90.00
_cell.angle_gamma   90.00
#
_symmetry.space_group_name_H-M   'P 1'
#
loop_
_entity.id
_entity.type
_entity.pdbx_description
1 polymer ?
#
loop_
_entity_poly.entity_id
_entity_poly.type
_entity_poly.pdbx_seq_one_letter_code
_entity_poly.pdbx_strand_id
1 'polypeptide(L)'
;MVCTDVLGRIEREVIKECSPTLAGLKTGNLFNYRYDNISDFRKELASVNRKLNAKGVYVTFLKRNEKSALLYVFRPDRLEKDLSQPAVQNVLKTFGYTDYKVGASIKHLKQRVGENTCFPHEIGLFLSYPVEDVIQFIRQKGCNYKCCGVWKVYCDEAFSQKMFARYRKCTEVYLRVFDLSLIHISEPTRRVVI
;
A
#
# COMPACT_ATOMS: atom_id res chain seq x y z
N MET A 1 10.14 -28.93 17.47
CA MET A 1 8.98 -28.05 17.67
C MET A 1 8.81 -27.22 16.40
N VAL A 2 8.03 -27.76 15.44
CA VAL A 2 7.80 -27.09 14.14
C VAL A 2 6.79 -25.99 14.38
N CYS A 3 7.27 -24.74 14.38
CA CYS A 3 6.40 -23.56 14.38
C CYS A 3 5.63 -23.55 13.06
N THR A 4 4.39 -24.00 13.07
CA THR A 4 3.44 -23.71 12.00
C THR A 4 3.14 -22.21 12.06
N ASP A 5 3.90 -21.45 11.27
CA ASP A 5 3.68 -20.01 11.09
C ASP A 5 2.34 -19.83 10.37
N VAL A 6 1.25 -19.83 11.14
CA VAL A 6 -0.06 -19.44 10.61
C VAL A 6 0.09 -17.96 10.24
N LEU A 7 0.00 -17.67 8.95
CA LEU A 7 0.04 -16.31 8.43
C LEU A 7 -1.01 -15.46 9.15
N GLY A 8 -0.58 -14.33 9.71
CA GLY A 8 -1.47 -13.40 10.39
C GLY A 8 -2.50 -12.79 9.44
N ARG A 9 -3.61 -12.31 9.98
CA ARG A 9 -4.68 -11.67 9.18
C ARG A 9 -4.17 -10.46 8.40
N ILE A 10 -3.31 -9.61 9.01
CA ILE A 10 -2.69 -8.45 8.31
C ILE A 10 -1.81 -8.94 7.16
N GLU A 11 -1.04 -10.00 7.33
CA GLU A 11 -0.14 -10.52 6.30
C GLU A 11 -0.93 -10.98 5.05
N ARG A 12 -2.07 -11.64 5.25
CA ARG A 12 -2.98 -12.02 4.15
C ARG A 12 -3.52 -10.81 3.40
N GLU A 13 -4.01 -9.81 4.13
CA GLU A 13 -4.53 -8.59 3.51
C GLU A 13 -3.42 -7.80 2.79
N VAL A 14 -2.19 -7.76 3.33
CA VAL A 14 -1.04 -7.15 2.66
C VAL A 14 -0.72 -7.86 1.34
N ILE A 15 -0.78 -9.19 1.30
CA ILE A 15 -0.58 -9.92 0.04
C ILE A 15 -1.69 -9.58 -0.95
N LYS A 16 -2.94 -9.62 -0.53
CA LYS A 16 -4.10 -9.37 -1.38
C LYS A 16 -4.14 -7.95 -1.94
N GLU A 17 -3.96 -6.95 -1.09
CA GLU A 17 -4.15 -5.54 -1.44
C GLU A 17 -2.86 -4.87 -1.94
N CYS A 18 -1.67 -5.38 -1.56
CA CYS A 18 -0.40 -4.69 -1.75
C CYS A 18 0.65 -5.46 -2.58
N SER A 19 0.26 -6.53 -3.29
CA SER A 19 1.17 -7.32 -4.14
C SER A 19 2.05 -6.47 -5.06
N PRO A 20 1.56 -5.42 -5.75
CA PRO A 20 2.41 -4.57 -6.57
C PRO A 20 3.50 -3.83 -5.77
N THR A 21 3.22 -3.44 -4.52
CA THR A 21 4.22 -2.84 -3.63
C THR A 21 5.20 -3.89 -3.12
N LEU A 22 4.74 -5.09 -2.77
CA LEU A 22 5.60 -6.21 -2.39
C LEU A 22 6.58 -6.58 -3.50
N ALA A 23 6.11 -6.61 -4.75
CA ALA A 23 6.93 -6.87 -5.93
C ALA A 23 7.83 -5.69 -6.36
N GLY A 24 7.75 -4.55 -5.70
CA GLY A 24 8.51 -3.36 -6.08
C GLY A 24 8.03 -2.70 -7.38
N LEU A 25 6.84 -2.97 -7.85
CA LEU A 25 6.25 -2.32 -9.02
C LEU A 25 5.62 -0.97 -8.67
N LYS A 26 5.30 -0.76 -7.39
CA LYS A 26 4.62 0.41 -6.86
C LYS A 26 5.29 0.87 -5.57
N THR A 27 5.30 2.16 -5.29
CA THR A 27 5.90 2.73 -4.07
C THR A 27 5.08 2.40 -2.83
N GLY A 28 3.77 2.51 -2.92
CA GLY A 28 2.90 2.25 -1.78
C GLY A 28 1.48 1.88 -2.16
N ASN A 29 0.80 1.23 -1.22
CA ASN A 29 -0.62 0.88 -1.27
C ASN A 29 -1.30 1.24 0.06
N LEU A 30 -2.61 1.47 -0.03
CA LEU A 30 -3.48 1.73 1.11
C LEU A 30 -4.60 0.71 1.15
N PHE A 31 -4.95 0.26 2.36
CA PHE A 31 -6.17 -0.51 2.57
C PHE A 31 -6.71 -0.31 3.99
N ASN A 32 -8.01 -0.49 4.16
CA ASN A 32 -8.65 -0.47 5.48
C ASN A 32 -8.58 -1.86 6.10
N TYR A 33 -8.03 -1.92 7.31
CA TYR A 33 -7.95 -3.13 8.11
C TYR A 33 -8.89 -3.03 9.31
N ARG A 34 -9.71 -4.07 9.54
CA ARG A 34 -10.59 -4.17 10.72
C ARG A 34 -9.98 -5.12 11.74
N TYR A 35 -10.05 -4.74 12.99
CA TYR A 35 -9.59 -5.53 14.13
C TYR A 35 -10.58 -5.45 15.29
N ASP A 36 -10.58 -6.48 16.12
CA ASP A 36 -11.46 -6.57 17.28
C ASP A 36 -10.76 -6.06 18.55
N ASN A 37 -9.44 -6.29 18.66
CA ASN A 37 -8.61 -5.92 19.79
C ASN A 37 -7.37 -5.14 19.37
N ILE A 38 -7.13 -4.00 20.01
CA ILE A 38 -6.01 -3.11 19.71
C ILE A 38 -4.65 -3.71 20.07
N SER A 39 -4.58 -4.51 21.16
CA SER A 39 -3.33 -5.14 21.58
C SER A 39 -2.88 -6.18 20.56
N ASP A 40 -3.82 -6.99 20.07
CA ASP A 40 -3.55 -8.01 19.07
C ASP A 40 -3.18 -7.40 17.73
N PHE A 41 -3.89 -6.33 17.32
CA PHE A 41 -3.53 -5.54 16.14
C PHE A 41 -2.09 -5.02 16.22
N ARG A 42 -1.66 -4.47 17.37
CA ARG A 42 -0.29 -3.96 17.54
C ARG A 42 0.75 -5.08 17.45
N LYS A 43 0.50 -6.23 18.08
CA LYS A 43 1.37 -7.41 18.01
C LYS A 43 1.51 -7.93 16.59
N GLU A 44 0.38 -8.05 15.90
CA GLU A 44 0.34 -8.53 14.52
C GLU A 44 1.06 -7.57 13.56
N LEU A 45 0.80 -6.26 13.67
CA LEU A 45 1.49 -5.23 12.88
C LEU A 45 3.01 -5.26 13.11
N ALA A 46 3.46 -5.40 14.35
CA ALA A 46 4.87 -5.53 14.68
C ALA A 46 5.49 -6.82 14.10
N SER A 47 4.75 -7.93 14.12
CA SER A 47 5.17 -9.20 13.53
C SER A 47 5.34 -9.10 12.02
N VAL A 48 4.35 -8.53 11.33
CA VAL A 48 4.40 -8.30 9.88
C VAL A 48 5.59 -7.40 9.51
N ASN A 49 5.79 -6.30 10.24
CA ASN A 49 6.93 -5.41 9.99
C ASN A 49 8.28 -6.13 10.17
N ARG A 50 8.47 -6.97 11.19
CA ARG A 50 9.71 -7.76 11.33
C ARG A 50 10.02 -8.61 10.08
N LYS A 51 8.99 -9.22 9.48
CA LYS A 51 9.15 -10.05 8.27
C LYS A 51 9.40 -9.20 7.01
N LEU A 52 8.70 -8.07 6.88
CA LEU A 52 8.72 -7.25 5.66
C LEU A 52 9.87 -6.24 5.62
N ASN A 53 10.29 -5.71 6.77
CA ASN A 53 11.37 -4.70 6.82
C ASN A 53 12.69 -5.23 6.24
N ALA A 54 13.01 -6.50 6.48
CA ALA A 54 14.17 -7.16 5.88
C ALA A 54 14.10 -7.22 4.34
N LYS A 55 12.90 -7.07 3.76
CA LYS A 55 12.64 -7.03 2.31
C LYS A 55 12.46 -5.60 1.79
N GLY A 56 12.75 -4.58 2.61
CA GLY A 56 12.59 -3.16 2.26
C GLY A 56 11.13 -2.71 2.14
N VAL A 57 10.20 -3.39 2.80
CA VAL A 57 8.78 -3.02 2.83
C VAL A 57 8.37 -2.70 4.26
N TYR A 58 7.63 -1.63 4.44
CA TYR A 58 7.18 -1.14 5.74
C TYR A 58 5.66 -1.00 5.77
N VAL A 59 5.07 -1.29 6.92
CA VAL A 59 3.63 -1.11 7.16
C VAL A 59 3.44 -0.14 8.32
N THR A 60 2.67 0.92 8.08
CA THR A 60 2.25 1.86 9.13
C THR A 60 0.76 2.15 9.00
N PHE A 61 0.13 2.67 10.03
CA PHE A 61 -1.22 3.21 9.90
C PHE A 61 -1.17 4.74 9.69
N LEU A 62 -2.03 5.26 8.83
CA LEU A 62 -2.22 6.70 8.64
C LEU A 62 -3.31 7.25 9.57
N LYS A 63 -4.39 6.49 9.73
CA LYS A 63 -5.50 6.80 10.65
C LYS A 63 -5.92 5.53 11.36
N ARG A 64 -6.36 5.67 12.60
CA ARG A 64 -6.86 4.57 13.41
C ARG A 64 -8.11 5.01 14.15
N ASN A 65 -9.11 4.16 14.13
CA ASN A 65 -10.33 4.24 14.93
C ASN A 65 -10.36 3.09 15.96
N GLU A 66 -11.44 2.92 16.70
CA GLU A 66 -11.57 1.87 17.71
C GLU A 66 -11.44 0.44 17.13
N LYS A 67 -12.02 0.19 15.95
CA LYS A 67 -12.11 -1.14 15.31
C LYS A 67 -11.50 -1.20 13.91
N SER A 68 -10.81 -0.15 13.46
CA SER A 68 -10.22 -0.13 12.12
C SER A 68 -8.99 0.76 12.05
N ALA A 69 -8.12 0.45 11.10
CA ALA A 69 -6.97 1.27 10.75
C ALA A 69 -6.83 1.38 9.24
N LEU A 70 -6.50 2.57 8.75
CA LEU A 70 -6.04 2.79 7.38
C LEU A 70 -4.55 2.47 7.33
N LEU A 71 -4.19 1.32 6.79
CA LEU A 71 -2.82 0.86 6.67
C LEU A 71 -2.19 1.37 5.38
N TYR A 72 -0.94 1.83 5.49
CA TYR A 72 -0.09 2.22 4.39
C TYR A 72 1.11 1.28 4.34
N VAL A 73 1.21 0.53 3.24
CA VAL A 73 2.33 -0.37 2.94
C VAL A 73 3.19 0.31 1.89
N PHE A 74 4.50 0.45 2.15
CA PHE A 74 5.35 1.23 1.28
C PHE A 74 6.81 0.75 1.27
N ARG A 75 7.56 1.18 0.25
CA ARG A 75 9.01 1.02 0.11
C ARG A 75 9.69 2.36 0.33
N PRO A 76 10.42 2.55 1.44
CA PRO A 76 11.07 3.83 1.76
C PRO A 76 12.01 4.34 0.67
N ASP A 77 12.83 3.47 0.09
CA ASP A 77 13.77 3.80 -0.98
C ASP A 77 13.10 4.33 -2.25
N ARG A 78 11.92 3.79 -2.58
CA ARG A 78 11.10 4.27 -3.69
C ARG A 78 10.38 5.57 -3.34
N LEU A 79 9.82 5.63 -2.14
CA LEU A 79 9.14 6.83 -1.69
C LEU A 79 10.10 8.02 -1.62
N GLU A 80 11.34 7.81 -1.18
CA GLU A 80 12.38 8.85 -1.18
C GLU A 80 12.65 9.37 -2.60
N LYS A 81 12.76 8.47 -3.59
CA LYS A 81 12.92 8.85 -4.99
C LYS A 81 11.73 9.64 -5.53
N ASP A 82 10.50 9.21 -5.20
CA ASP A 82 9.29 9.91 -5.63
C ASP A 82 9.23 11.31 -4.99
N LEU A 83 9.50 11.41 -3.69
CA LEU A 83 9.50 12.67 -2.94
C LEU A 83 10.65 13.62 -3.33
N SER A 84 11.73 13.11 -3.93
CA SER A 84 12.85 13.94 -4.41
C SER A 84 12.55 14.65 -5.73
N GLN A 85 11.49 14.27 -6.45
CA GLN A 85 11.13 14.86 -7.73
C GLN A 85 10.61 16.29 -7.55
N PRO A 86 11.16 17.30 -8.28
CA PRO A 86 10.70 18.69 -8.14
C PRO A 86 9.21 18.88 -8.40
N ALA A 87 8.65 18.15 -9.36
CA ALA A 87 7.22 18.22 -9.65
C ALA A 87 6.36 17.75 -8.45
N VAL A 88 6.78 16.66 -7.77
CA VAL A 88 6.13 16.15 -6.56
C VAL A 88 6.22 17.17 -5.43
N GLN A 89 7.42 17.73 -5.19
CA GLN A 89 7.65 18.73 -4.15
C GLN A 89 6.82 19.98 -4.35
N ASN A 90 6.70 20.45 -5.59
CA ASN A 90 5.86 21.62 -5.92
C ASN A 90 4.39 21.38 -5.56
N VAL A 91 3.87 20.19 -5.82
CA VAL A 91 2.49 19.85 -5.42
C VAL A 91 2.39 19.74 -3.90
N LEU A 92 3.29 19.01 -3.25
CA LEU A 92 3.26 18.80 -1.79
C LEU A 92 3.39 20.12 -1.01
N LYS A 93 4.21 21.06 -1.51
CA LYS A 93 4.35 22.40 -0.92
C LYS A 93 3.02 23.13 -0.79
N THR A 94 2.11 22.99 -1.75
CA THR A 94 0.76 23.63 -1.68
C THR A 94 -0.11 23.04 -0.58
N PHE A 95 0.25 21.87 -0.06
CA PHE A 95 -0.41 21.20 1.08
C PHE A 95 0.34 21.33 2.39
N GLY A 96 1.35 22.23 2.47
CA GLY A 96 2.08 22.55 3.69
C GLY A 96 3.24 21.60 4.02
N TYR A 97 3.67 20.75 3.09
CA TYR A 97 4.88 19.94 3.28
C TYR A 97 6.12 20.83 3.15
N THR A 98 6.97 20.83 4.18
CA THR A 98 8.21 21.63 4.25
C THR A 98 9.48 20.77 4.30
N ASP A 99 9.35 19.50 4.65
CA ASP A 99 10.42 18.50 4.65
C ASP A 99 9.96 17.28 3.86
N TYR A 100 10.72 16.92 2.83
CA TYR A 100 10.42 15.82 1.89
C TYR A 100 11.10 14.51 2.27
N LYS A 101 11.75 14.42 3.44
CA LYS A 101 12.23 13.14 3.97
C LYS A 101 11.07 12.22 4.25
N VAL A 102 11.25 10.93 3.99
CA VAL A 102 10.19 9.90 4.12
C VAL A 102 9.45 9.99 5.46
N GLY A 103 10.19 10.04 6.57
CA GLY A 103 9.60 10.09 7.92
C GLY A 103 8.76 11.35 8.16
N ALA A 104 9.28 12.53 7.77
CA ALA A 104 8.60 13.80 7.92
C ALA A 104 7.34 13.87 7.04
N SER A 105 7.45 13.44 5.78
CA SER A 105 6.34 13.41 4.84
C SER A 105 5.22 12.47 5.30
N ILE A 106 5.53 11.28 5.80
CA ILE A 106 4.53 10.36 6.36
C ILE A 106 3.89 10.93 7.62
N LYS A 107 4.66 11.59 8.49
CA LYS A 107 4.12 12.25 9.69
C LYS A 107 3.12 13.35 9.31
N HIS A 108 3.46 14.20 8.35
CA HIS A 108 2.56 15.24 7.86
C HIS A 108 1.31 14.65 7.19
N LEU A 109 1.46 13.61 6.35
CA LEU A 109 0.33 12.92 5.76
C LEU A 109 -0.63 12.32 6.81
N LYS A 110 -0.11 11.72 7.87
CA LYS A 110 -0.92 11.23 9.00
C LYS A 110 -1.75 12.33 9.64
N GLN A 111 -1.15 13.48 9.88
CA GLN A 111 -1.83 14.63 10.44
C GLN A 111 -2.96 15.07 9.52
N ARG A 112 -2.70 15.23 8.22
CA ARG A 112 -3.73 15.61 7.25
C ARG A 112 -4.88 14.61 7.12
N VAL A 113 -4.59 13.31 7.16
CA VAL A 113 -5.62 12.24 7.16
C VAL A 113 -6.45 12.26 8.46
N GLY A 114 -5.85 12.68 9.58
CA GLY A 114 -6.52 12.75 10.88
C GLY A 114 -7.43 13.97 11.05
N GLU A 115 -6.97 15.13 10.60
CA GLU A 115 -7.61 16.43 10.87
C GLU A 115 -8.65 16.87 9.84
N ASN A 116 -8.54 16.39 8.60
CA ASN A 116 -9.40 16.87 7.52
C ASN A 116 -10.72 16.09 7.43
N THR A 117 -11.80 16.79 7.14
CA THR A 117 -13.10 16.21 6.77
C THR A 117 -13.06 15.53 5.40
N CYS A 118 -12.19 16.02 4.49
CA CYS A 118 -11.96 15.43 3.17
C CYS A 118 -10.64 14.65 3.15
N PHE A 119 -10.64 13.51 2.48
CA PHE A 119 -9.45 12.69 2.30
C PHE A 119 -8.38 13.45 1.50
N PRO A 120 -7.09 13.47 1.94
CA PRO A 120 -6.05 14.25 1.27
C PRO A 120 -5.73 13.66 -0.12
N HIS A 121 -5.99 14.44 -1.16
CA HIS A 121 -5.85 13.95 -2.55
C HIS A 121 -4.39 13.82 -3.00
N GLU A 122 -3.48 14.57 -2.39
CA GLU A 122 -2.04 14.44 -2.61
C GLU A 122 -1.47 13.07 -2.22
N ILE A 123 -2.23 12.25 -1.53
CA ILE A 123 -1.87 10.87 -1.19
C ILE A 123 -1.55 10.02 -2.44
N GLY A 124 -2.12 10.39 -3.60
CA GLY A 124 -1.79 9.74 -4.87
C GLY A 124 -0.29 9.73 -5.18
N LEU A 125 0.45 10.77 -4.75
CA LEU A 125 1.90 10.84 -4.91
C LEU A 125 2.62 9.78 -4.06
N PHE A 126 2.10 9.46 -2.88
CA PHE A 126 2.60 8.39 -2.00
C PHE A 126 2.24 6.98 -2.52
N LEU A 127 1.35 6.90 -3.50
CA LEU A 127 0.88 5.68 -4.14
C LEU A 127 1.49 5.45 -5.52
N SER A 128 2.50 6.22 -5.94
CA SER A 128 3.11 6.21 -7.27
C SER A 128 2.13 6.52 -8.41
N TYR A 129 1.12 7.34 -8.17
CA TYR A 129 0.27 7.80 -9.26
C TYR A 129 1.02 8.88 -10.04
N PRO A 130 0.85 8.97 -11.38
CA PRO A 130 1.47 10.02 -12.17
C PRO A 130 1.14 11.40 -11.63
N VAL A 131 2.15 12.25 -11.50
CA VAL A 131 2.02 13.59 -10.89
C VAL A 131 0.95 14.41 -11.61
N GLU A 132 0.94 14.34 -12.93
CA GLU A 132 -0.03 15.04 -13.78
C GLU A 132 -1.46 14.58 -13.50
N ASP A 133 -1.68 13.27 -13.32
CA ASP A 133 -3.00 12.73 -13.00
C ASP A 133 -3.46 13.18 -11.60
N VAL A 134 -2.54 13.23 -10.63
CA VAL A 134 -2.83 13.74 -9.28
C VAL A 134 -3.19 15.22 -9.33
N ILE A 135 -2.45 16.04 -10.08
CA ILE A 135 -2.73 17.47 -10.27
C ILE A 135 -4.13 17.67 -10.90
N GLN A 136 -4.42 16.92 -11.96
CA GLN A 136 -5.71 17.02 -12.64
C GLN A 136 -6.86 16.53 -11.77
N PHE A 137 -6.65 15.46 -11.01
CA PHE A 137 -7.64 14.97 -10.03
C PHE A 137 -8.01 16.07 -9.03
N ILE A 138 -7.02 16.77 -8.48
CA ILE A 138 -7.22 17.87 -7.51
C ILE A 138 -7.97 19.02 -8.17
N ARG A 139 -7.52 19.47 -9.36
CA ARG A 139 -8.12 20.59 -10.09
C ARG A 139 -9.56 20.33 -10.50
N GLN A 140 -9.84 19.12 -10.98
CA GLN A 140 -11.16 18.73 -11.48
C GLN A 140 -12.04 18.06 -10.43
N LYS A 141 -11.61 18.03 -9.16
CA LYS A 141 -12.34 17.41 -8.04
C LYS A 141 -12.77 15.97 -8.35
N GLY A 142 -11.91 15.23 -9.07
CA GLY A 142 -12.18 13.86 -9.45
C GLY A 142 -13.16 13.67 -10.61
N CYS A 143 -13.58 14.73 -11.32
CA CYS A 143 -14.44 14.67 -12.50
C CYS A 143 -13.60 14.69 -13.80
N ASN A 144 -14.26 14.46 -14.96
CA ASN A 144 -13.68 14.61 -16.31
C ASN A 144 -12.41 13.76 -16.59
N TYR A 145 -12.30 12.61 -15.96
CA TYR A 145 -11.22 11.65 -16.24
C TYR A 145 -11.49 10.86 -17.53
N LYS A 146 -10.42 10.46 -18.23
CA LYS A 146 -10.50 9.65 -19.46
C LYS A 146 -10.92 8.21 -19.16
N CYS A 147 -10.28 7.60 -18.17
CA CYS A 147 -10.60 6.26 -17.71
C CYS A 147 -10.29 6.09 -16.22
N CYS A 148 -10.83 5.05 -15.59
CA CYS A 148 -10.64 4.74 -14.18
C CYS A 148 -10.16 3.30 -14.01
N GLY A 149 -9.15 3.12 -13.17
CA GLY A 149 -8.62 1.83 -12.74
C GLY A 149 -8.09 1.94 -11.33
N VAL A 150 -6.79 1.71 -11.13
CA VAL A 150 -6.14 1.91 -9.83
C VAL A 150 -6.17 3.38 -9.41
N TRP A 151 -6.19 4.28 -10.38
CA TRP A 151 -6.44 5.72 -10.21
C TRP A 151 -7.30 6.25 -11.35
N LYS A 152 -7.77 7.51 -11.24
CA LYS A 152 -8.45 8.23 -12.31
C LYS A 152 -7.43 8.87 -13.24
N VAL A 153 -7.44 8.48 -14.51
CA VAL A 153 -6.47 8.87 -15.53
C VAL A 153 -6.94 10.10 -16.28
N TYR A 154 -6.09 11.08 -16.40
CA TYR A 154 -6.36 12.34 -17.10
C TYR A 154 -5.42 12.54 -18.29
N CYS A 155 -4.19 12.05 -18.21
CA CYS A 155 -3.13 12.34 -19.16
C CYS A 155 -2.88 11.18 -20.11
N ASP A 156 -2.05 10.21 -19.73
CA ASP A 156 -1.62 9.11 -20.58
C ASP A 156 -2.44 7.83 -20.28
N GLU A 157 -3.46 7.62 -21.08
CA GLU A 157 -4.33 6.45 -20.93
C GLU A 157 -3.61 5.14 -21.30
N ALA A 158 -2.82 5.16 -22.38
CA ALA A 158 -2.12 3.96 -22.84
C ALA A 158 -1.09 3.46 -21.82
N PHE A 159 -0.32 4.36 -21.24
CA PHE A 159 0.60 4.05 -20.14
C PHE A 159 -0.15 3.50 -18.94
N SER A 160 -1.23 4.18 -18.51
CA SER A 160 -2.00 3.81 -17.33
C SER A 160 -2.65 2.43 -17.45
N GLN A 161 -3.23 2.11 -18.61
CA GLN A 161 -3.80 0.80 -18.91
C GLN A 161 -2.75 -0.33 -18.84
N LYS A 162 -1.54 -0.10 -19.36
CA LYS A 162 -0.42 -1.05 -19.24
C LYS A 162 -0.03 -1.27 -17.77
N MET A 163 0.01 -0.19 -16.97
CA MET A 163 0.33 -0.28 -15.55
C MET A 163 -0.76 -1.04 -14.77
N PHE A 164 -2.04 -0.78 -15.04
CA PHE A 164 -3.15 -1.51 -14.43
C PHE A 164 -3.10 -3.01 -14.73
N ALA A 165 -2.80 -3.36 -15.98
CA ALA A 165 -2.63 -4.75 -16.38
C ALA A 165 -1.45 -5.43 -15.64
N ARG A 166 -0.31 -4.73 -15.51
CA ARG A 166 0.85 -5.23 -14.74
C ARG A 166 0.51 -5.45 -13.27
N TYR A 167 -0.19 -4.51 -12.63
CA TYR A 167 -0.57 -4.64 -11.23
C TYR A 167 -1.53 -5.79 -11.00
N ARG A 168 -2.55 -5.94 -11.87
CA ARG A 168 -3.50 -7.06 -11.84
C ARG A 168 -2.78 -8.39 -11.98
N LYS A 169 -1.92 -8.53 -13.00
CA LYS A 169 -1.13 -9.74 -13.21
C LYS A 169 -0.24 -10.08 -12.02
N CYS A 170 0.40 -9.07 -11.42
CA CYS A 170 1.20 -9.23 -10.22
C CYS A 170 0.36 -9.78 -9.06
N THR A 171 -0.82 -9.20 -8.80
CA THR A 171 -1.72 -9.64 -7.73
C THR A 171 -2.19 -11.09 -7.97
N GLU A 172 -2.57 -11.44 -9.19
CA GLU A 172 -2.96 -12.82 -9.56
C GLU A 172 -1.85 -13.84 -9.26
N VAL A 173 -0.60 -13.51 -9.60
CA VAL A 173 0.56 -14.37 -9.33
C VAL A 173 0.77 -14.54 -7.82
N TYR A 174 0.77 -13.44 -7.07
CA TYR A 174 0.95 -13.48 -5.62
C TYR A 174 -0.14 -14.29 -4.92
N LEU A 175 -1.40 -14.11 -5.29
CA LEU A 175 -2.52 -14.86 -4.73
C LEU A 175 -2.39 -16.36 -5.03
N ARG A 176 -2.06 -16.71 -6.28
CA ARG A 176 -1.86 -18.12 -6.67
C ARG A 176 -0.74 -18.78 -5.85
N VAL A 177 0.41 -18.12 -5.70
CA VAL A 177 1.52 -18.65 -4.90
C VAL A 177 1.12 -18.77 -3.43
N PHE A 178 0.38 -17.79 -2.92
CA PHE A 178 -0.12 -17.79 -1.56
C PHE A 178 -1.08 -18.94 -1.30
N ASP A 179 -2.06 -19.16 -2.18
CA ASP A 179 -3.04 -20.26 -2.07
C ASP A 179 -2.35 -21.62 -2.14
N LEU A 180 -1.38 -21.79 -3.04
CA LEU A 180 -0.59 -23.02 -3.13
C LEU A 180 0.22 -23.28 -1.84
N SER A 181 0.78 -22.25 -1.22
CA SER A 181 1.50 -22.39 0.05
C SER A 181 0.59 -22.82 1.19
N LEU A 182 -0.66 -22.37 1.21
CA LEU A 182 -1.66 -22.79 2.20
C LEU A 182 -2.11 -24.26 1.99
N ILE A 183 -2.20 -24.74 0.74
CA ILE A 183 -2.54 -26.13 0.45
C ILE A 183 -1.45 -27.06 0.95
N HIS A 184 -0.18 -26.73 0.76
CA HIS A 184 0.93 -27.53 1.28
C HIS A 184 1.01 -27.60 2.82
N ILE A 185 0.48 -26.58 3.52
CA ILE A 185 0.40 -26.58 5.00
C ILE A 185 -0.79 -27.43 5.48
N SER A 186 -1.84 -27.56 4.70
CA SER A 186 -3.09 -28.25 5.07
C SER A 186 -3.13 -29.73 4.65
N GLU A 187 -2.20 -30.23 3.83
CA GLU A 187 -2.09 -31.69 3.56
C GLU A 187 -1.30 -32.37 4.69
N PRO A 188 -1.98 -33.17 5.55
CA PRO A 188 -1.24 -34.04 6.45
C PRO A 188 -0.47 -35.06 5.61
N THR A 189 0.83 -35.17 5.86
CA THR A 189 1.70 -36.18 5.29
C THR A 189 0.99 -37.53 5.27
N ARG A 190 0.48 -37.94 4.11
CA ARG A 190 0.12 -39.34 3.91
C ARG A 190 1.41 -40.14 4.04
N ARG A 191 1.61 -40.74 5.22
CA ARG A 191 2.57 -41.79 5.38
C ARG A 191 2.21 -42.90 4.40
N VAL A 192 3.02 -43.03 3.38
CA VAL A 192 3.07 -44.29 2.60
C VAL A 192 3.61 -45.34 3.55
N VAL A 193 2.69 -46.18 4.05
CA VAL A 193 3.08 -47.44 4.70
C VAL A 193 3.36 -48.41 3.57
N ILE A 194 4.60 -48.80 3.43
CA ILE A 194 5.06 -49.95 2.62
C ILE A 194 4.81 -51.21 3.45
#